data_4768971aab735a8533fbf4356a2d37eb
#
_entry.id   4768971aab735a8533fbf4356a2d37eb
#
_cell.length_a   1.000
_cell.length_b   1.000
_cell.length_c   1.000
_cell.angle_alpha   90.00
_cell.angle_beta   90.00
_cell.angle_gamma   90.00
#
_symmetry.space_group_name_H-M   'P 1'
#
loop_
_entity.id
_entity.type
_entity.pdbx_description
1 polymer ?
#
loop_
_entity_poly.entity_id
_entity_poly.type
_entity_poly.pdbx_seq_one_letter_code
_entity_poly.pdbx_strand_id
1 'polypeptide(L)'
;ETGVIDQGLALVRKMWDEGLAHRDVKPANLMVRDGELKVIDVFFVQVRPSPWRQAVDLANMMLVLALRSDAERVYAHALTYFSEDEIAEAFAAARGVASPTQLRNSLKRDGRDLLTEFRRMAPEREQVSIQRWSVRRVLLTVAVAFAAFLAVGLVVSNWNAFV
;
A
#
# COMPACT_ATOMS: atom_id res chain seq x y z
N GLU A 1 -9.34 -9.29 22.96
CA GLU A 1 -9.35 -9.00 21.51
C GLU A 1 -9.34 -7.49 21.23
N THR A 2 -10.19 -6.70 21.93
CA THR A 2 -10.30 -5.24 21.77
C THR A 2 -8.95 -4.53 21.98
N GLY A 3 -8.18 -4.91 23.00
CA GLY A 3 -6.86 -4.32 23.26
C GLY A 3 -5.83 -4.52 22.13
N VAL A 4 -5.91 -5.63 21.39
CA VAL A 4 -5.03 -5.87 20.24
C VAL A 4 -5.40 -4.98 19.06
N ILE A 5 -6.69 -4.70 18.86
CA ILE A 5 -7.16 -3.76 17.83
C ILE A 5 -6.59 -2.36 18.11
N ASP A 6 -6.77 -1.88 19.34
CA ASP A 6 -6.27 -0.57 19.75
C ASP A 6 -4.75 -0.46 19.62
N GLN A 7 -4.01 -1.49 20.04
CA GLN A 7 -2.56 -1.53 19.91
C GLN A 7 -2.08 -1.44 18.45
N GLY A 8 -2.76 -2.16 17.54
CA GLY A 8 -2.44 -2.11 16.12
C GLY A 8 -2.67 -0.73 15.51
N LEU A 9 -3.80 -0.11 15.83
CA LEU A 9 -4.17 1.22 15.35
C LEU A 9 -3.26 2.31 15.94
N ALA A 10 -3.01 2.26 17.26
CA ALA A 10 -2.08 3.17 17.94
C ALA A 10 -0.66 3.07 17.38
N LEU A 11 -0.20 1.86 17.03
CA LEU A 11 1.10 1.65 16.41
C LEU A 11 1.21 2.34 15.05
N VAL A 12 0.18 2.20 14.20
CA VAL A 12 0.15 2.89 12.89
C VAL A 12 0.11 4.40 13.10
N ARG A 13 -0.70 4.91 14.03
CA ARG A 13 -0.74 6.34 14.36
C ARG A 13 0.64 6.84 14.78
N LYS A 14 1.31 6.13 15.69
CA LYS A 14 2.67 6.47 16.13
C LYS A 14 3.66 6.50 14.96
N MET A 15 3.61 5.51 14.07
CA MET A 15 4.48 5.51 12.87
C MET A 15 4.20 6.73 11.98
N TRP A 16 2.94 7.16 11.83
CA TRP A 16 2.62 8.37 11.05
C TRP A 16 3.20 9.62 11.69
N ASP A 17 3.04 9.77 13.00
CA ASP A 17 3.52 10.94 13.75
C ASP A 17 5.05 11.03 13.73
N GLU A 18 5.74 9.89 13.71
CA GLU A 18 7.20 9.80 13.57
C GLU A 18 7.70 9.89 12.12
N GLY A 19 6.79 10.06 11.16
CA GLY A 19 7.13 10.13 9.73
C GLY A 19 7.69 8.81 9.18
N LEU A 20 7.09 7.68 9.58
CA LEU A 20 7.47 6.33 9.17
C LEU A 20 6.34 5.64 8.40
N ALA A 21 6.70 4.70 7.51
CA ALA A 21 5.81 3.70 6.94
C ALA A 21 6.47 2.33 6.97
N HIS A 22 5.72 1.31 7.39
CA HIS A 22 6.21 -0.08 7.46
C HIS A 22 6.33 -0.72 6.09
N ARG A 23 5.36 -0.48 5.21
CA ARG A 23 5.27 -0.94 3.82
C ARG A 23 5.07 -2.43 3.61
N ASP A 24 5.04 -3.23 4.66
CA ASP A 24 4.81 -4.69 4.59
C ASP A 24 3.95 -5.20 5.76
N VAL A 25 2.87 -4.46 6.06
CA VAL A 25 1.89 -4.86 7.08
C VAL A 25 1.08 -6.05 6.54
N LYS A 26 1.28 -7.22 7.16
CA LYS A 26 0.64 -8.49 6.79
C LYS A 26 0.56 -9.42 8.00
N PRO A 27 -0.28 -10.46 8.00
CA PRO A 27 -0.44 -11.37 9.14
C PRO A 27 0.86 -11.98 9.67
N ALA A 28 1.82 -12.32 8.78
CA ALA A 28 3.11 -12.90 9.18
C ALA A 28 4.02 -11.92 9.94
N ASN A 29 3.83 -10.62 9.75
CA ASN A 29 4.64 -9.57 10.38
C ASN A 29 4.00 -9.02 11.65
N LEU A 30 2.86 -9.57 12.08
CA LEU A 30 2.15 -9.20 13.30
C LEU A 30 2.09 -10.42 14.23
N MET A 31 2.57 -10.25 15.44
CA MET A 31 2.58 -11.28 16.47
C MET A 31 1.94 -10.74 17.74
N VAL A 32 1.05 -11.52 18.33
CA VAL A 32 0.51 -11.24 19.66
C VAL A 32 1.18 -12.19 20.64
N ARG A 33 1.85 -11.63 21.64
CA ARG A 33 2.48 -12.37 22.74
C ARG A 33 2.12 -11.71 24.06
N ASP A 34 1.60 -12.50 25.00
CA ASP A 34 1.21 -12.03 26.32
C ASP A 34 0.24 -10.84 26.30
N GLY A 35 -0.69 -10.81 25.31
CA GLY A 35 -1.64 -9.72 25.09
C GLY A 35 -1.05 -8.48 24.40
N GLU A 36 0.22 -8.48 24.06
CA GLU A 36 0.89 -7.38 23.35
C GLU A 36 1.02 -7.67 21.85
N LEU A 37 0.59 -6.72 21.03
CA LEU A 37 0.84 -6.74 19.59
C LEU A 37 2.25 -6.23 19.29
N LYS A 38 3.01 -7.04 18.56
CA LYS A 38 4.36 -6.69 18.09
C LYS A 38 4.40 -6.76 16.57
N VAL A 39 5.00 -5.75 15.95
CA VAL A 39 5.35 -5.77 14.54
C VAL A 39 6.78 -6.23 14.40
N ILE A 40 6.99 -7.19 13.52
CA ILE A 40 8.30 -7.75 13.18
C ILE A 40 8.61 -7.49 11.71
N ASP A 41 9.84 -7.73 11.30
CA ASP A 41 10.31 -7.53 9.92
C ASP A 41 10.22 -6.07 9.45
N VAL A 42 11.08 -5.24 10.02
CA VAL A 42 11.20 -3.80 9.72
C VAL A 42 12.06 -3.50 8.48
N PHE A 43 12.38 -4.50 7.67
CA PHE A 43 13.29 -4.36 6.53
C PHE A 43 12.82 -3.32 5.49
N PHE A 44 11.51 -3.20 5.29
CA PHE A 44 10.92 -2.27 4.32
C PHE A 44 10.52 -0.91 4.90
N VAL A 45 10.79 -0.67 6.20
CA VAL A 45 10.45 0.61 6.84
C VAL A 45 11.10 1.77 6.10
N GLN A 46 10.29 2.78 5.82
CA GLN A 46 10.72 3.99 5.13
C GLN A 46 10.57 5.20 6.05
N VAL A 47 11.62 6.01 6.13
CA VAL A 47 11.61 7.33 6.77
C VAL A 47 11.15 8.37 5.76
N ARG A 48 10.32 9.33 6.19
CA ARG A 48 9.70 10.36 5.33
C ARG A 48 9.02 9.74 4.10
N PRO A 49 8.09 8.79 4.29
CA PRO A 49 7.35 8.20 3.19
C PRO A 49 6.42 9.23 2.56
N SER A 50 5.96 8.95 1.34
CA SER A 50 4.82 9.70 0.82
C SER A 50 3.55 9.39 1.64
N PRO A 51 2.61 10.34 1.79
CA PRO A 51 1.34 10.13 2.54
C PRO A 51 0.59 8.88 2.10
N TRP A 52 0.61 8.60 0.82
CA TRP A 52 0.07 7.39 0.21
C TRP A 52 0.57 6.08 0.86
N ARG A 53 1.85 5.99 1.24
CA ARG A 53 2.41 4.78 1.84
C ARG A 53 1.93 4.56 3.27
N GLN A 54 1.78 5.64 4.01
CA GLN A 54 1.19 5.61 5.35
C GLN A 54 -0.28 5.21 5.28
N ALA A 55 -1.03 5.78 4.33
CA ALA A 55 -2.42 5.42 4.09
C ALA A 55 -2.60 3.92 3.76
N VAL A 56 -1.72 3.34 2.94
CA VAL A 56 -1.73 1.90 2.65
C VAL A 56 -1.43 1.05 3.89
N ASP A 57 -0.49 1.46 4.75
CA ASP A 57 -0.20 0.74 6.00
C ASP A 57 -1.41 0.73 6.94
N LEU A 58 -2.15 1.85 7.05
CA LEU A 58 -3.38 1.91 7.82
C LEU A 58 -4.43 0.92 7.29
N ALA A 59 -4.71 0.96 6.00
CA ALA A 59 -5.67 0.03 5.41
C ALA A 59 -5.27 -1.43 5.59
N ASN A 60 -3.99 -1.76 5.41
CA ASN A 60 -3.48 -3.11 5.60
C ASN A 60 -3.60 -3.56 7.07
N MET A 61 -3.30 -2.68 8.04
CA MET A 61 -3.48 -2.98 9.47
C MET A 61 -4.95 -3.24 9.77
N MET A 62 -5.86 -2.36 9.35
CA MET A 62 -7.29 -2.54 9.56
C MET A 62 -7.80 -3.87 8.97
N LEU A 63 -7.36 -4.23 7.76
CA LEU A 63 -7.71 -5.49 7.12
C LEU A 63 -7.17 -6.70 7.89
N VAL A 64 -5.93 -6.66 8.38
CA VAL A 64 -5.36 -7.75 9.20
C VAL A 64 -6.11 -7.93 10.50
N LEU A 65 -6.47 -6.83 11.17
CA LEU A 65 -7.26 -6.87 12.42
C LEU A 65 -8.67 -7.41 12.16
N ALA A 66 -9.33 -7.00 11.06
CA ALA A 66 -10.67 -7.48 10.71
C ALA A 66 -10.67 -8.97 10.30
N LEU A 67 -9.59 -9.52 9.78
CA LEU A 67 -9.46 -10.98 9.57
C LEU A 67 -9.59 -11.81 10.86
N ARG A 68 -9.34 -11.20 12.02
CA ARG A 68 -9.42 -11.84 13.34
C ARG A 68 -10.63 -11.38 14.17
N SER A 69 -11.39 -10.42 13.65
CA SER A 69 -12.60 -9.87 14.25
C SER A 69 -13.63 -9.57 13.15
N ASP A 70 -14.14 -8.36 13.11
CA ASP A 70 -15.05 -7.86 12.10
C ASP A 70 -14.69 -6.42 11.69
N ALA A 71 -15.19 -5.98 10.54
CA ALA A 71 -14.87 -4.67 9.98
C ALA A 71 -15.49 -3.53 10.79
N GLU A 72 -16.72 -3.69 11.28
CA GLU A 72 -17.43 -2.67 12.07
C GLU A 72 -16.67 -2.35 13.36
N ARG A 73 -16.24 -3.36 14.07
CA ARG A 73 -15.47 -3.19 15.31
C ARG A 73 -14.16 -2.47 15.06
N VAL A 74 -13.39 -2.93 14.05
CA VAL A 74 -12.11 -2.29 13.72
C VAL A 74 -12.33 -0.86 13.27
N TYR A 75 -13.36 -0.56 12.48
CA TYR A 75 -13.69 0.79 12.05
C TYR A 75 -14.03 1.71 13.22
N ALA A 76 -14.90 1.24 14.15
CA ALA A 76 -15.28 2.01 15.33
C ALA A 76 -14.06 2.36 16.21
N HIS A 77 -13.12 1.42 16.40
CA HIS A 77 -11.89 1.66 17.13
C HIS A 77 -10.94 2.59 16.35
N ALA A 78 -10.88 2.47 15.01
CA ALA A 78 -10.02 3.30 14.17
C ALA A 78 -10.37 4.80 14.29
N LEU A 79 -11.65 5.14 14.47
CA LEU A 79 -12.10 6.53 14.66
C LEU A 79 -11.55 7.19 15.93
N THR A 80 -11.02 6.42 16.88
CA THR A 80 -10.33 6.97 18.06
C THR A 80 -8.94 7.52 17.71
N TYR A 81 -8.32 7.00 16.68
CA TYR A 81 -6.93 7.30 16.27
C TYR A 81 -6.83 8.08 14.96
N PHE A 82 -7.82 7.93 14.08
CA PHE A 82 -7.83 8.49 12.73
C PHE A 82 -9.17 9.15 12.44
N SER A 83 -9.16 10.19 11.63
CA SER A 83 -10.38 10.79 11.11
C SER A 83 -11.04 9.88 10.05
N GLU A 84 -12.33 10.08 9.81
CA GLU A 84 -13.04 9.39 8.72
C GLU A 84 -12.37 9.63 7.36
N ASP A 85 -11.84 10.83 7.14
CA ASP A 85 -11.12 11.21 5.93
C ASP A 85 -9.81 10.45 5.76
N GLU A 86 -9.01 10.27 6.83
CA GLU A 86 -7.78 9.48 6.80
C GLU A 86 -8.07 8.00 6.50
N ILE A 87 -9.15 7.46 7.07
CA ILE A 87 -9.60 6.08 6.80
C ILE A 87 -10.08 5.96 5.34
N ALA A 88 -10.87 6.92 4.85
CA ALA A 88 -11.33 6.92 3.46
C ALA A 88 -10.15 6.97 2.47
N GLU A 89 -9.15 7.80 2.73
CA GLU A 89 -7.92 7.87 1.95
C GLU A 89 -7.14 6.54 1.99
N ALA A 90 -7.05 5.91 3.16
CA ALA A 90 -6.39 4.61 3.32
C ALA A 90 -7.01 3.54 2.41
N PHE A 91 -8.35 3.43 2.39
CA PHE A 91 -9.05 2.48 1.52
C PHE A 91 -9.16 2.90 0.05
N ALA A 92 -9.02 4.18 -0.26
CA ALA A 92 -8.82 4.66 -1.63
C ALA A 92 -7.42 4.29 -2.17
N ALA A 93 -6.40 4.33 -1.32
CA ALA A 93 -5.02 3.98 -1.65
C ALA A 93 -4.77 2.47 -1.71
N ALA A 94 -5.46 1.67 -0.89
CA ALA A 94 -5.29 0.21 -0.79
C ALA A 94 -5.90 -0.52 -1.99
N ARG A 95 -5.12 -0.67 -3.06
CA ARG A 95 -5.54 -1.34 -4.30
C ARG A 95 -4.53 -2.33 -4.82
N GLY A 96 -5.03 -3.48 -5.24
CA GLY A 96 -4.30 -4.48 -6.02
C GLY A 96 -2.91 -4.76 -5.45
N VAL A 97 -1.88 -4.24 -6.10
CA VAL A 97 -0.47 -4.47 -5.74
C VAL A 97 0.02 -3.68 -4.51
N ALA A 98 -0.77 -2.71 -4.01
CA ALA A 98 -0.38 -1.93 -2.84
C ALA A 98 -0.39 -2.77 -1.54
N SER A 99 -1.24 -3.79 -1.47
CA SER A 99 -1.28 -4.71 -0.34
C SER A 99 -0.37 -5.93 -0.56
N PRO A 100 0.33 -6.42 0.48
CA PRO A 100 1.17 -7.61 0.40
C PRO A 100 0.41 -8.84 -0.13
N THR A 101 1.09 -9.67 -0.92
CA THR A 101 0.47 -10.87 -1.52
C THR A 101 -0.11 -11.82 -0.47
N GLN A 102 0.56 -11.97 0.66
CA GLN A 102 0.07 -12.80 1.76
C GLN A 102 -1.25 -12.27 2.32
N LEU A 103 -1.37 -10.95 2.53
CA LEU A 103 -2.62 -10.35 3.01
C LEU A 103 -3.76 -10.58 2.00
N ARG A 104 -3.51 -10.34 0.71
CA ARG A 104 -4.51 -10.60 -0.35
C ARG A 104 -4.96 -12.06 -0.38
N ASN A 105 -4.03 -13.01 -0.19
CA ASN A 105 -4.36 -14.44 -0.14
C ASN A 105 -5.16 -14.80 1.12
N SER A 106 -4.87 -14.14 2.26
CA SER A 106 -5.63 -14.32 3.49
C SER A 106 -7.06 -13.79 3.36
N LEU A 107 -7.25 -12.60 2.76
CA LEU A 107 -8.56 -12.04 2.47
C LEU A 107 -9.39 -12.93 1.54
N LYS A 108 -8.76 -13.49 0.49
CA LYS A 108 -9.44 -14.43 -0.41
C LYS A 108 -9.88 -15.71 0.29
N ARG A 109 -9.08 -16.24 1.22
CA ARG A 109 -9.42 -17.45 1.99
C ARG A 109 -10.50 -17.19 3.04
N ASP A 110 -10.53 -15.99 3.60
CA ASP A 110 -11.55 -15.59 4.57
C ASP A 110 -12.95 -15.55 3.94
N GLY A 111 -13.06 -15.12 2.69
CA GLY A 111 -14.28 -15.10 1.91
C GLY A 111 -15.18 -13.90 2.14
N ARG A 112 -14.97 -13.09 3.19
CA ARG A 112 -15.65 -11.78 3.39
C ARG A 112 -15.04 -10.72 2.48
N ASP A 113 -15.84 -9.81 1.96
CA ASP A 113 -15.34 -8.65 1.21
C ASP A 113 -15.06 -7.47 2.16
N LEU A 114 -14.11 -7.69 3.08
CA LEU A 114 -13.72 -6.69 4.08
C LEU A 114 -13.33 -5.35 3.48
N LEU A 115 -12.77 -5.37 2.28
CA LEU A 115 -12.39 -4.13 1.58
C LEU A 115 -13.61 -3.28 1.21
N THR A 116 -14.66 -3.92 0.69
CA THR A 116 -15.92 -3.25 0.37
C THR A 116 -16.69 -2.86 1.63
N GLU A 117 -16.62 -3.67 2.69
CA GLU A 117 -17.22 -3.34 3.99
C GLU A 117 -16.64 -2.04 4.54
N PHE A 118 -15.32 -1.91 4.61
CA PHE A 118 -14.67 -0.68 5.08
C PHE A 118 -14.99 0.53 4.18
N ARG A 119 -14.97 0.36 2.86
CA ARG A 119 -15.32 1.45 1.93
C ARG A 119 -16.75 1.93 2.06
N ARG A 120 -17.66 1.07 2.48
CA ARG A 120 -19.06 1.45 2.70
C ARG A 120 -19.25 2.25 3.98
N MET A 121 -18.42 2.03 4.99
CA MET A 121 -18.45 2.77 6.25
C MET A 121 -17.73 4.12 6.17
N ALA A 122 -16.70 4.23 5.34
CA ALA A 122 -15.93 5.46 5.15
C ALA A 122 -16.62 6.42 4.15
N PRO A 123 -16.38 7.74 4.24
CA PRO A 123 -16.83 8.71 3.24
C PRO A 123 -16.36 8.34 1.83
N GLU A 124 -17.21 8.62 0.84
CA GLU A 124 -16.86 8.34 -0.55
C GLU A 124 -15.70 9.24 -1.02
N ARG A 125 -14.61 8.63 -1.45
CA ARG A 125 -13.44 9.30 -1.98
C ARG A 125 -13.07 8.79 -3.36
N GLU A 126 -12.68 9.73 -4.23
CA GLU A 126 -12.07 9.35 -5.51
C GLU A 126 -10.84 8.49 -5.28
N GLN A 127 -10.80 7.42 -6.01
CA GLN A 127 -9.76 6.42 -5.88
C GLN A 127 -8.45 6.97 -6.44
N VAL A 128 -7.38 7.01 -5.62
CA VAL A 128 -6.05 7.41 -6.06
C VAL A 128 -5.62 6.57 -7.26
N SER A 129 -5.49 7.22 -8.42
CA SER A 129 -4.98 6.57 -9.62
C SER A 129 -3.47 6.33 -9.45
N ILE A 130 -3.09 5.12 -9.05
CA ILE A 130 -1.68 4.73 -9.10
C ILE A 130 -1.27 4.78 -10.57
N GLN A 131 -0.31 5.63 -10.89
CA GLN A 131 0.21 5.79 -12.24
C GLN A 131 0.82 4.44 -12.69
N ARG A 132 0.03 3.64 -13.38
CA ARG A 132 0.51 2.41 -13.99
C ARG A 132 1.27 2.78 -15.26
N TRP A 133 2.42 2.19 -15.46
CA TRP A 133 3.08 2.20 -16.76
C TRP A 133 2.10 1.61 -17.79
N SER A 134 1.55 2.47 -18.65
CA SER A 134 0.68 1.96 -19.70
C SER A 134 1.55 1.24 -20.74
N VAL A 135 1.04 0.16 -21.32
CA VAL A 135 1.70 -0.56 -22.42
C VAL A 135 2.13 0.42 -23.52
N ARG A 136 1.30 1.42 -23.80
CA ARG A 136 1.61 2.49 -24.75
C ARG A 136 2.88 3.29 -24.38
N ARG A 137 3.08 3.62 -23.09
CA ARG A 137 4.28 4.34 -22.63
C ARG A 137 5.51 3.46 -22.74
N VAL A 138 5.40 2.19 -22.37
CA VAL A 138 6.52 1.23 -22.53
C VAL A 138 6.88 1.09 -24.01
N LEU A 139 5.91 0.88 -24.90
CA LEU A 139 6.14 0.78 -26.33
C LEU A 139 6.76 2.07 -26.92
N LEU A 140 6.29 3.24 -26.50
CA LEU A 140 6.88 4.51 -26.91
C LEU A 140 8.34 4.65 -26.46
N THR A 141 8.64 4.29 -25.21
CA THR A 141 10.02 4.34 -24.69
C THR A 141 10.93 3.39 -25.48
N VAL A 142 10.46 2.17 -25.74
CA VAL A 142 11.21 1.19 -26.54
C VAL A 142 11.41 1.69 -27.98
N ALA A 143 10.38 2.25 -28.61
CA ALA A 143 10.46 2.79 -29.96
C ALA A 143 11.45 3.96 -30.06
N VAL A 144 11.43 4.89 -29.10
CA VAL A 144 12.37 6.02 -29.04
C VAL A 144 13.80 5.52 -28.82
N ALA A 145 14.01 4.58 -27.91
CA ALA A 145 15.34 3.99 -27.67
C ALA A 145 15.89 3.28 -28.90
N PHE A 146 15.02 2.53 -29.62
CA PHE A 146 15.39 1.86 -30.85
C PHE A 146 15.74 2.85 -31.99
N ALA A 147 14.93 3.91 -32.15
CA ALA A 147 15.20 4.96 -33.14
C ALA A 147 16.52 5.69 -32.83
N ALA A 148 16.81 6.00 -31.58
CA ALA A 148 18.09 6.58 -31.17
C ALA A 148 19.26 5.63 -31.44
N PHE A 149 19.13 4.35 -31.21
CA PHE A 149 20.14 3.33 -31.51
C PHE A 149 20.43 3.27 -33.01
N LEU A 150 19.38 3.27 -33.84
CA LEU A 150 19.55 3.30 -35.32
C LEU A 150 20.23 4.58 -35.80
N ALA A 151 19.85 5.74 -35.24
CA ALA A 151 20.46 7.02 -35.61
C ALA A 151 21.96 7.04 -35.27
N VAL A 152 22.36 6.55 -34.10
CA VAL A 152 23.77 6.41 -33.71
C VAL A 152 24.49 5.44 -34.65
N GLY A 153 23.90 4.30 -35.00
CA GLY A 153 24.45 3.33 -35.95
C GLY A 153 24.68 3.93 -37.31
N LEU A 154 23.74 4.73 -37.83
CA LEU A 154 23.89 5.44 -39.11
C LEU A 154 25.01 6.48 -39.07
N VAL A 155 25.10 7.27 -37.99
CA VAL A 155 26.20 8.24 -37.84
C VAL A 155 27.56 7.54 -37.82
N VAL A 156 27.68 6.47 -37.03
CA VAL A 156 28.95 5.70 -36.93
C VAL A 156 29.32 5.04 -38.26
N SER A 157 28.35 4.43 -38.95
CA SER A 157 28.62 3.76 -40.26
C SER A 157 28.99 4.73 -41.36
N ASN A 158 28.50 5.97 -41.32
CA ASN A 158 28.82 7.00 -42.30
C ASN A 158 29.96 7.95 -41.87
N TRP A 159 30.60 7.70 -40.72
CA TRP A 159 31.64 8.57 -40.18
C TRP A 159 32.76 8.84 -41.17
N ASN A 160 33.21 7.81 -41.93
CA ASN A 160 34.25 7.93 -42.96
C ASN A 160 33.83 8.73 -44.21
N ALA A 161 32.56 9.05 -44.36
CA ALA A 161 32.06 9.90 -45.45
C ALA A 161 32.09 11.41 -45.10
N PHE A 162 32.31 11.73 -43.80
CA PHE A 162 32.39 13.11 -43.29
C PHE A 162 33.81 13.54 -42.91
N VAL A 163 34.77 12.60 -42.93
CA VAL A 163 36.20 12.81 -42.70
C VAL A 163 36.97 12.57 -44.01
#